data_47011464402f614ff338cb12f77aa93c
#
_entry.id   47011464402f614ff338cb12f77aa93c
#
_cell.length_a   1.000
_cell.length_b   1.000
_cell.length_c   1.000
_cell.angle_alpha   90.00
_cell.angle_beta   90.00
_cell.angle_gamma   90.00
#
_symmetry.space_group_name_H-M   'P 1'
#
loop_
_entity.id
_entity.type
_entity.pdbx_description
1 polymer ?
#
loop_
_entity_poly.entity_id
_entity_poly.type
_entity_poly.pdbx_seq_one_letter_code
_entity_poly.pdbx_strand_id
1 'polypeptide(L)'
;MRPDQPLEHVALLANGLRFHAVAAGPADGPLVLLLHGFPELGRSWRHQLPALAAAGYRAVAPDLRGYGETGLTGPYDVATLTDDVAGLVRALGRERATLVGHDWGGAVAWAVAARRPELVERLVAVNCPPATALFEAMRRSRSQLRKSWYILFFQLPWLPERRMAADGAAVVARALVGGSYRRGVWPQDELDAYRAAFARPGRAKAAIGWYRAAFRQALRPRRRGRARRVSAPTLILWGARDRFLDRALVEPSVLRRALAEGNVPKVVFVEDAGHFLQNEAPERVNDELVRWLGRA
;
A
#
# COMPACT_ATOMS: atom_id res chain seq x y z
N MET A 1 14.15 20.12 13.56
CA MET A 1 13.54 19.05 14.42
C MET A 1 14.59 17.97 14.62
N ARG A 2 14.76 17.45 15.85
CA ARG A 2 15.79 16.43 16.14
C ARG A 2 15.42 15.10 15.44
N PRO A 3 16.40 14.36 14.88
CA PRO A 3 16.13 13.09 14.18
C PRO A 3 15.63 11.94 15.10
N ASP A 4 15.50 12.16 16.41
CA ASP A 4 15.21 11.16 17.43
C ASP A 4 13.80 11.28 18.06
N GLN A 5 12.82 11.90 17.42
CA GLN A 5 11.46 11.82 17.95
C GLN A 5 10.93 10.39 17.79
N PRO A 6 10.58 9.71 18.90
CA PRO A 6 10.03 8.37 18.82
C PRO A 6 8.72 8.38 18.03
N LEU A 7 8.50 7.33 17.24
CA LEU A 7 7.25 7.13 16.53
C LEU A 7 6.11 6.97 17.56
N GLU A 8 5.03 7.71 17.35
CA GLU A 8 3.84 7.61 18.18
C GLU A 8 3.01 6.39 17.79
N HIS A 9 2.55 5.61 18.74
CA HIS A 9 1.53 4.58 18.52
C HIS A 9 0.15 5.15 18.82
N VAL A 10 -0.72 5.19 17.84
CA VAL A 10 -2.06 5.75 17.95
C VAL A 10 -3.14 4.72 17.67
N ALA A 11 -4.24 4.79 18.42
CA ALA A 11 -5.43 3.99 18.19
C ALA A 11 -6.52 4.88 17.58
N LEU A 12 -7.07 4.47 16.43
CA LEU A 12 -8.09 5.20 15.71
C LEU A 12 -9.35 4.34 15.56
N LEU A 13 -10.51 4.92 15.81
CA LEU A 13 -11.79 4.27 15.52
C LEU A 13 -12.30 4.77 14.16
N ALA A 14 -12.38 3.87 13.18
CA ALA A 14 -12.83 4.21 11.84
C ALA A 14 -13.65 3.06 11.26
N ASN A 15 -14.74 3.39 10.57
CA ASN A 15 -15.61 2.42 9.90
C ASN A 15 -15.97 1.20 10.78
N GLY A 16 -16.28 1.47 12.08
CA GLY A 16 -16.63 0.45 13.07
C GLY A 16 -15.49 -0.47 13.50
N LEU A 17 -14.24 -0.14 13.19
CA LEU A 17 -13.06 -0.93 13.52
C LEU A 17 -12.01 -0.08 14.25
N ARG A 18 -11.35 -0.69 15.25
CA ARG A 18 -10.19 -0.09 15.89
C ARG A 18 -8.95 -0.38 15.07
N PHE A 19 -8.32 0.68 14.61
CA PHE A 19 -7.05 0.65 13.89
C PHE A 19 -5.90 1.01 14.83
N HIS A 20 -4.81 0.30 14.71
CA HIS A 20 -3.51 0.72 15.21
C HIS A 20 -2.77 1.46 14.08
N ALA A 21 -2.06 2.51 14.43
CA ALA A 21 -1.20 3.23 13.48
C ALA A 21 0.09 3.71 14.16
N VAL A 22 1.11 3.91 13.36
CA VAL A 22 2.34 4.61 13.74
C VAL A 22 2.29 6.01 13.13
N ALA A 23 2.64 7.02 13.92
CA ALA A 23 2.54 8.40 13.49
C ALA A 23 3.78 9.21 13.86
N ALA A 24 4.03 10.29 13.12
CA ALA A 24 5.07 11.25 13.38
C ALA A 24 4.68 12.65 12.86
N GLY A 25 5.30 13.68 13.43
CA GLY A 25 5.14 15.08 13.00
C GLY A 25 4.04 15.83 13.72
N PRO A 26 3.93 17.15 13.47
CA PRO A 26 3.01 18.04 14.18
C PRO A 26 1.56 17.60 13.96
N ALA A 27 0.76 17.63 15.03
CA ALA A 27 -0.61 17.17 15.02
C ALA A 27 -1.51 17.99 14.06
N ASP A 28 -1.19 19.24 13.85
CA ASP A 28 -1.87 20.20 12.99
C ASP A 28 -1.32 20.25 11.55
N GLY A 29 -0.18 19.59 11.29
CA GLY A 29 0.43 19.54 9.96
C GLY A 29 -0.48 18.93 8.90
N PRO A 30 -0.26 19.21 7.60
CA PRO A 30 -1.00 18.57 6.51
C PRO A 30 -0.87 17.05 6.59
N LEU A 31 -1.99 16.33 6.45
CA LEU A 31 -2.02 14.89 6.64
C LEU A 31 -1.46 14.13 5.44
N VAL A 32 -0.48 13.26 5.71
CA VAL A 32 -0.01 12.22 4.80
C VAL A 32 -0.34 10.86 5.38
N LEU A 33 -1.23 10.12 4.74
CA LEU A 33 -1.64 8.79 5.17
C LEU A 33 -0.90 7.74 4.31
N LEU A 34 -0.09 6.88 4.97
CA LEU A 34 0.79 5.92 4.32
C LEU A 34 0.22 4.50 4.47
N LEU A 35 -0.18 3.91 3.37
CA LEU A 35 -0.86 2.62 3.30
C LEU A 35 0.12 1.53 2.86
N HIS A 36 0.37 0.55 3.72
CA HIS A 36 1.31 -0.54 3.45
C HIS A 36 0.73 -1.62 2.53
N GLY A 37 1.60 -2.49 2.00
CA GLY A 37 1.23 -3.62 1.16
C GLY A 37 1.18 -4.96 1.90
N PHE A 38 1.29 -6.02 1.13
CA PHE A 38 1.37 -7.40 1.60
C PHE A 38 2.81 -7.93 1.44
N PRO A 39 3.37 -8.63 2.41
CA PRO A 39 2.87 -8.88 3.76
C PRO A 39 3.47 -7.90 4.79
N GLU A 40 3.09 -6.66 4.68
CA GLU A 40 3.65 -5.57 5.46
C GLU A 40 2.75 -5.12 6.63
N LEU A 41 3.19 -4.06 7.32
CA LEU A 41 2.52 -3.39 8.45
C LEU A 41 2.77 -1.88 8.32
N GLY A 42 2.10 -1.05 9.14
CA GLY A 42 2.34 0.39 9.19
C GLY A 42 3.81 0.76 9.42
N ARG A 43 4.56 -0.05 10.18
CA ARG A 43 6.01 0.12 10.40
C ARG A 43 6.87 0.01 9.11
N SER A 44 6.32 -0.47 8.02
CA SER A 44 7.01 -0.47 6.71
C SER A 44 7.42 0.92 6.26
N TRP A 45 6.75 1.94 6.79
CA TRP A 45 6.99 3.34 6.53
C TRP A 45 7.94 4.03 7.54
N ARG A 46 8.68 3.24 8.36
CA ARG A 46 9.57 3.74 9.44
C ARG A 46 10.61 4.76 8.98
N HIS A 47 11.02 4.71 7.71
CA HIS A 47 11.97 5.66 7.12
C HIS A 47 11.28 6.92 6.57
N GLN A 48 10.03 6.82 6.13
CA GLN A 48 9.26 7.92 5.55
C GLN A 48 8.61 8.79 6.63
N LEU A 49 8.15 8.18 7.72
CA LEU A 49 7.49 8.88 8.82
C LEU A 49 8.34 10.03 9.38
N PRO A 50 9.62 9.82 9.80
CA PRO A 50 10.45 10.91 10.32
C PRO A 50 10.82 11.94 9.26
N ALA A 51 11.02 11.53 8.00
CA ALA A 51 11.34 12.44 6.92
C ALA A 51 10.19 13.41 6.61
N LEU A 52 8.96 12.89 6.55
CA LEU A 52 7.75 13.70 6.36
C LEU A 52 7.48 14.60 7.58
N ALA A 53 7.70 14.09 8.79
CA ALA A 53 7.57 14.87 10.01
C ALA A 53 8.55 16.05 10.04
N ALA A 54 9.80 15.81 9.63
CA ALA A 54 10.82 16.86 9.52
C ALA A 54 10.45 17.93 8.48
N ALA A 55 9.71 17.55 7.44
CA ALA A 55 9.16 18.47 6.43
C ALA A 55 7.83 19.14 6.86
N GLY A 56 7.39 18.96 8.12
CA GLY A 56 6.21 19.64 8.68
C GLY A 56 4.87 18.93 8.44
N TYR A 57 4.87 17.71 7.92
CA TYR A 57 3.65 16.93 7.70
C TYR A 57 3.26 16.10 8.92
N ARG A 58 1.97 15.90 9.15
CA ARG A 58 1.47 14.84 10.02
C ARG A 58 1.44 13.55 9.20
N ALA A 59 2.43 12.69 9.39
CA ALA A 59 2.55 11.41 8.71
C ALA A 59 1.95 10.31 9.59
N VAL A 60 1.01 9.51 9.05
CA VAL A 60 0.32 8.44 9.77
C VAL A 60 0.31 7.18 8.92
N ALA A 61 0.78 6.07 9.48
CA ALA A 61 0.85 4.77 8.82
C ALA A 61 0.03 3.74 9.61
N PRO A 62 -1.25 3.49 9.26
CA PRO A 62 -2.06 2.49 9.93
C PRO A 62 -1.63 1.07 9.56
N ASP A 63 -1.76 0.14 10.49
CA ASP A 63 -1.93 -1.26 10.15
C ASP A 63 -3.30 -1.41 9.49
N LEU A 64 -3.35 -1.81 8.23
CA LEU A 64 -4.60 -1.89 7.49
C LEU A 64 -5.50 -3.01 8.04
N ARG A 65 -6.79 -2.99 7.68
CA ARG A 65 -7.79 -3.96 8.14
C ARG A 65 -7.27 -5.39 8.07
N GLY A 66 -7.24 -6.09 9.21
CA GLY A 66 -6.79 -7.47 9.30
C GLY A 66 -5.28 -7.65 9.46
N TYR A 67 -4.50 -6.57 9.45
CA TYR A 67 -3.05 -6.60 9.66
C TYR A 67 -2.66 -6.11 11.07
N GLY A 68 -1.45 -6.46 11.49
CA GLY A 68 -0.80 -5.97 12.69
C GLY A 68 -1.67 -6.04 13.94
N GLU A 69 -1.94 -4.90 14.57
CA GLU A 69 -2.79 -4.79 15.74
C GLU A 69 -4.23 -4.31 15.44
N THR A 70 -4.50 -3.97 14.18
CA THR A 70 -5.84 -3.60 13.73
C THR A 70 -6.79 -4.80 13.79
N GLY A 71 -8.09 -4.55 14.01
CA GLY A 71 -9.13 -5.58 14.09
C GLY A 71 -9.20 -6.51 12.87
N LEU A 72 -9.68 -7.74 13.08
CA LEU A 72 -9.74 -8.81 12.07
C LEU A 72 -11.07 -8.88 11.32
N THR A 73 -12.04 -8.05 11.69
CA THR A 73 -13.40 -8.15 11.13
C THR A 73 -13.41 -7.75 9.65
N GLY A 74 -13.89 -8.65 8.77
CA GLY A 74 -14.18 -8.35 7.38
C GLY A 74 -15.42 -7.45 7.19
N PRO A 75 -15.84 -7.23 5.97
CA PRO A 75 -15.29 -7.74 4.72
C PRO A 75 -13.97 -7.07 4.31
N TYR A 76 -13.25 -7.70 3.35
CA TYR A 76 -11.95 -7.23 2.85
C TYR A 76 -12.02 -6.76 1.38
N ASP A 77 -13.19 -6.37 0.93
CA ASP A 77 -13.37 -5.86 -0.43
C ASP A 77 -12.98 -4.39 -0.55
N VAL A 78 -12.69 -3.96 -1.77
CA VAL A 78 -12.17 -2.61 -2.06
C VAL A 78 -13.12 -1.50 -1.59
N ALA A 79 -14.43 -1.73 -1.55
CA ALA A 79 -15.38 -0.71 -1.06
C ALA A 79 -15.19 -0.48 0.44
N THR A 80 -15.17 -1.57 1.23
CA THR A 80 -14.89 -1.51 2.68
C THR A 80 -13.55 -0.86 2.97
N LEU A 81 -12.49 -1.23 2.23
CA LEU A 81 -11.15 -0.66 2.42
C LEU A 81 -11.11 0.85 2.04
N THR A 82 -11.90 1.26 1.06
CA THR A 82 -12.08 2.68 0.72
C THR A 82 -12.77 3.43 1.86
N ASP A 83 -13.79 2.83 2.47
CA ASP A 83 -14.52 3.43 3.60
C ASP A 83 -13.66 3.46 4.87
N ASP A 84 -12.75 2.49 5.06
CA ASP A 84 -11.74 2.52 6.13
C ASP A 84 -10.83 3.74 6.00
N VAL A 85 -10.28 4.00 4.81
CA VAL A 85 -9.42 5.17 4.57
C VAL A 85 -10.19 6.47 4.81
N ALA A 86 -11.42 6.56 4.31
CA ALA A 86 -12.30 7.72 4.56
C ALA A 86 -12.58 7.93 6.06
N GLY A 87 -12.78 6.83 6.80
CA GLY A 87 -12.95 6.85 8.24
C GLY A 87 -11.69 7.30 8.97
N LEU A 88 -10.52 6.82 8.56
CA LEU A 88 -9.22 7.20 9.14
C LEU A 88 -8.92 8.69 8.94
N VAL A 89 -9.17 9.24 7.75
CA VAL A 89 -9.00 10.68 7.48
C VAL A 89 -9.86 11.50 8.44
N ARG A 90 -11.14 11.13 8.61
CA ARG A 90 -12.08 11.80 9.54
C ARG A 90 -11.67 11.62 11.01
N ALA A 91 -11.24 10.41 11.42
CA ALA A 91 -10.79 10.12 12.78
C ALA A 91 -9.55 10.93 13.18
N LEU A 92 -8.73 11.33 12.19
CA LEU A 92 -7.60 12.23 12.34
C LEU A 92 -7.98 13.72 12.27
N GLY A 93 -9.29 14.03 12.25
CA GLY A 93 -9.79 15.41 12.23
C GLY A 93 -9.54 16.14 10.91
N ARG A 94 -9.45 15.40 9.78
CA ARG A 94 -9.18 15.99 8.47
C ARG A 94 -10.31 15.66 7.48
N GLU A 95 -10.49 16.57 6.51
CA GLU A 95 -11.40 16.36 5.39
C GLU A 95 -10.69 15.70 4.20
N ARG A 96 -9.40 15.99 4.05
CA ARG A 96 -8.56 15.54 2.94
C ARG A 96 -7.20 15.09 3.43
N ALA A 97 -6.54 14.27 2.64
CA ALA A 97 -5.17 13.81 2.89
C ALA A 97 -4.41 13.57 1.59
N THR A 98 -3.10 13.67 1.64
CA THR A 98 -2.25 13.01 0.67
C THR A 98 -2.21 11.53 0.99
N LEU A 99 -2.51 10.69 -0.01
CA LEU A 99 -2.43 9.24 0.12
C LEU A 99 -1.13 8.73 -0.52
N VAL A 100 -0.34 8.04 0.27
CA VAL A 100 0.86 7.31 -0.19
C VAL A 100 0.58 5.83 0.00
N GLY A 101 0.64 5.02 -1.05
CA GLY A 101 0.33 3.59 -0.92
C GLY A 101 1.32 2.71 -1.67
N HIS A 102 1.75 1.64 -1.01
CA HIS A 102 2.57 0.59 -1.59
C HIS A 102 1.75 -0.68 -1.81
N ASP A 103 1.96 -1.38 -2.93
CA ASP A 103 1.31 -2.68 -3.25
C ASP A 103 -0.21 -2.63 -3.00
N TRP A 104 -0.78 -3.45 -2.09
CA TRP A 104 -2.20 -3.39 -1.73
C TRP A 104 -2.64 -2.03 -1.20
N GLY A 105 -1.81 -1.38 -0.39
CA GLY A 105 -2.08 0.00 0.07
C GLY A 105 -2.16 0.98 -1.10
N GLY A 106 -1.34 0.78 -2.12
CA GLY A 106 -1.40 1.52 -3.38
C GLY A 106 -2.70 1.25 -4.14
N ALA A 107 -3.12 -0.03 -4.23
CA ALA A 107 -4.39 -0.38 -4.87
C ALA A 107 -5.60 0.26 -4.16
N VAL A 108 -5.57 0.33 -2.83
CA VAL A 108 -6.58 1.05 -2.04
C VAL A 108 -6.51 2.54 -2.29
N ALA A 109 -5.31 3.15 -2.30
CA ALA A 109 -5.13 4.57 -2.56
C ALA A 109 -5.66 4.97 -3.96
N TRP A 110 -5.38 4.19 -5.00
CA TRP A 110 -5.97 4.35 -6.33
C TRP A 110 -7.50 4.28 -6.30
N ALA A 111 -8.05 3.33 -5.53
CA ALA A 111 -9.50 3.15 -5.42
C ALA A 111 -10.17 4.32 -4.67
N VAL A 112 -9.55 4.84 -3.60
CA VAL A 112 -10.02 6.03 -2.88
C VAL A 112 -9.98 7.23 -3.81
N ALA A 113 -8.86 7.50 -4.48
CA ALA A 113 -8.71 8.63 -5.38
C ALA A 113 -9.73 8.63 -6.54
N ALA A 114 -10.13 7.44 -7.00
CA ALA A 114 -11.15 7.32 -8.04
C ALA A 114 -12.59 7.42 -7.51
N ARG A 115 -12.87 6.94 -6.28
CA ARG A 115 -14.23 6.83 -5.75
C ARG A 115 -14.62 7.98 -4.84
N ARG A 116 -13.65 8.58 -4.17
CA ARG A 116 -13.77 9.64 -3.17
C ARG A 116 -12.77 10.76 -3.46
N PRO A 117 -12.78 11.35 -4.68
CA PRO A 117 -11.79 12.36 -5.08
C PRO A 117 -11.75 13.56 -4.12
N GLU A 118 -12.86 13.84 -3.45
CA GLU A 118 -12.96 14.90 -2.45
C GLU A 118 -12.03 14.70 -1.24
N LEU A 119 -11.67 13.46 -0.93
CA LEU A 119 -10.78 13.12 0.20
C LEU A 119 -9.29 13.18 -0.14
N VAL A 120 -8.94 13.28 -1.42
CA VAL A 120 -7.55 13.09 -1.86
C VAL A 120 -6.98 14.40 -2.40
N GLU A 121 -5.97 14.91 -1.71
CA GLU A 121 -5.21 16.07 -2.19
C GLU A 121 -4.23 15.66 -3.28
N ARG A 122 -3.45 14.63 -3.01
CA ARG A 122 -2.44 14.07 -3.91
C ARG A 122 -2.40 12.55 -3.74
N LEU A 123 -2.06 11.86 -4.82
CA LEU A 123 -1.86 10.41 -4.82
C LEU A 123 -0.40 10.09 -5.08
N VAL A 124 0.19 9.26 -4.24
CA VAL A 124 1.51 8.66 -4.48
C VAL A 124 1.37 7.14 -4.48
N ALA A 125 1.70 6.51 -5.58
CA ALA A 125 1.70 5.06 -5.72
C ALA A 125 3.15 4.55 -5.78
N VAL A 126 3.51 3.68 -4.83
CA VAL A 126 4.83 3.06 -4.75
C VAL A 126 4.69 1.61 -5.20
N ASN A 127 5.37 1.24 -6.27
CA ASN A 127 5.29 -0.11 -6.88
C ASN A 127 3.85 -0.64 -6.95
N CYS A 128 2.92 0.20 -7.37
CA CYS A 128 1.53 -0.19 -7.52
C CYS A 128 0.87 0.50 -8.73
N PRO A 129 0.48 -0.25 -9.75
CA PRO A 129 -0.29 0.28 -10.86
C PRO A 129 -1.78 0.41 -10.50
N PRO A 130 -2.58 1.11 -11.30
CA PRO A 130 -4.03 0.99 -11.21
C PRO A 130 -4.47 -0.48 -11.32
N ALA A 131 -5.39 -0.92 -10.46
CA ALA A 131 -5.82 -2.33 -10.41
C ALA A 131 -6.34 -2.86 -11.78
N THR A 132 -6.96 -1.99 -12.58
CA THR A 132 -7.42 -2.34 -13.93
C THR A 132 -6.28 -2.71 -14.86
N ALA A 133 -5.13 -2.04 -14.72
CA ALA A 133 -3.92 -2.32 -15.50
C ALA A 133 -3.34 -3.69 -15.16
N LEU A 134 -3.25 -4.01 -13.87
CA LEU A 134 -2.75 -5.31 -13.39
C LEU A 134 -3.62 -6.46 -13.90
N PHE A 135 -4.94 -6.36 -13.74
CA PHE A 135 -5.86 -7.42 -14.20
C PHE A 135 -5.84 -7.58 -15.73
N GLU A 136 -5.71 -6.50 -16.49
CA GLU A 136 -5.57 -6.58 -17.94
C GLU A 136 -4.24 -7.24 -18.34
N ALA A 137 -3.15 -6.87 -17.68
CA ALA A 137 -1.84 -7.46 -17.93
C ALA A 137 -1.79 -8.96 -17.58
N MET A 138 -2.40 -9.39 -16.49
CA MET A 138 -2.51 -10.81 -16.13
C MET A 138 -3.24 -11.63 -17.21
N ARG A 139 -4.17 -11.02 -17.97
CA ARG A 139 -4.91 -11.67 -19.06
C ARG A 139 -4.14 -11.71 -20.38
N ARG A 140 -3.22 -10.77 -20.61
CA ARG A 140 -2.54 -10.56 -21.89
C ARG A 140 -1.05 -10.89 -21.88
N SER A 141 -0.40 -10.80 -20.69
CA SER A 141 1.04 -11.02 -20.54
C SER A 141 1.32 -12.31 -19.80
N ARG A 142 2.00 -13.25 -20.47
CA ARG A 142 2.49 -14.49 -19.84
C ARG A 142 3.53 -14.20 -18.74
N SER A 143 4.32 -13.13 -18.89
CA SER A 143 5.28 -12.67 -17.87
C SER A 143 4.54 -12.27 -16.61
N GLN A 144 3.58 -11.33 -16.72
CA GLN A 144 2.82 -10.87 -15.55
C GLN A 144 2.01 -11.98 -14.91
N LEU A 145 1.38 -12.85 -15.69
CA LEU A 145 0.64 -14.00 -15.15
C LEU A 145 1.55 -14.92 -14.32
N ARG A 146 2.77 -15.18 -14.81
CA ARG A 146 3.77 -15.98 -14.10
C ARG A 146 4.23 -15.33 -12.80
N LYS A 147 4.46 -14.01 -12.81
CA LYS A 147 4.79 -13.22 -11.61
C LYS A 147 3.65 -13.20 -10.58
N SER A 148 2.39 -13.30 -11.04
CA SER A 148 1.18 -13.24 -10.20
C SER A 148 0.64 -14.62 -9.79
N TRP A 149 1.39 -15.72 -9.96
CA TRP A 149 0.93 -17.09 -9.67
C TRP A 149 0.39 -17.27 -8.24
N TYR A 150 0.98 -16.56 -7.28
CA TYR A 150 0.60 -16.63 -5.87
C TYR A 150 -0.83 -16.13 -5.63
N ILE A 151 -1.37 -15.25 -6.48
CA ILE A 151 -2.75 -14.78 -6.40
C ILE A 151 -3.71 -15.97 -6.61
N LEU A 152 -3.39 -16.88 -7.54
CA LEU A 152 -4.17 -18.10 -7.77
C LEU A 152 -3.97 -19.09 -6.62
N PHE A 153 -2.76 -19.24 -6.11
CA PHE A 153 -2.48 -20.08 -4.93
C PHE A 153 -3.31 -19.64 -3.72
N PHE A 154 -3.47 -18.34 -3.50
CA PHE A 154 -4.28 -17.80 -2.40
C PHE A 154 -5.78 -18.06 -2.54
N GLN A 155 -6.27 -18.54 -3.69
CA GLN A 155 -7.67 -18.97 -3.83
C GLN A 155 -7.92 -20.36 -3.24
N LEU A 156 -6.88 -21.17 -3.03
CA LEU A 156 -7.02 -22.48 -2.42
C LEU A 156 -7.54 -22.36 -0.98
N PRO A 157 -8.44 -23.25 -0.53
CA PRO A 157 -8.91 -23.20 0.85
C PRO A 157 -7.80 -23.65 1.82
N TRP A 158 -7.74 -23.07 3.01
CA TRP A 158 -6.93 -23.39 4.18
C TRP A 158 -5.41 -23.59 3.95
N LEU A 159 -4.96 -24.03 2.80
CA LEU A 159 -3.55 -24.32 2.52
C LEU A 159 -2.65 -23.08 2.57
N PRO A 160 -3.01 -21.94 1.92
CA PRO A 160 -2.19 -20.73 2.00
C PRO A 160 -2.08 -20.20 3.43
N GLU A 161 -3.17 -20.23 4.20
CA GLU A 161 -3.17 -19.77 5.60
C GLU A 161 -2.24 -20.62 6.47
N ARG A 162 -2.30 -21.95 6.32
CA ARG A 162 -1.40 -22.85 7.04
C ARG A 162 0.06 -22.60 6.68
N ARG A 163 0.36 -22.41 5.39
CA ARG A 163 1.71 -22.07 4.93
C ARG A 163 2.21 -20.75 5.48
N MET A 164 1.34 -19.73 5.53
CA MET A 164 1.70 -18.43 6.09
C MET A 164 1.95 -18.47 7.59
N ALA A 165 1.20 -19.27 8.34
CA ALA A 165 1.34 -19.39 9.79
C ALA A 165 2.43 -20.38 10.24
N ALA A 166 2.89 -21.27 9.35
CA ALA A 166 3.87 -22.29 9.68
C ALA A 166 5.22 -21.68 10.08
N ASP A 167 5.94 -22.39 10.96
CA ASP A 167 7.30 -22.06 11.42
C ASP A 167 7.42 -20.62 11.95
N GLY A 168 6.41 -20.18 12.73
CA GLY A 168 6.34 -18.80 13.21
C GLY A 168 6.31 -17.78 12.07
N ALA A 169 5.51 -18.07 11.04
CA ALA A 169 5.36 -17.24 9.83
C ALA A 169 6.68 -16.98 9.07
N ALA A 170 7.60 -17.92 9.07
CA ALA A 170 8.91 -17.78 8.39
C ALA A 170 8.77 -17.45 6.90
N VAL A 171 7.67 -17.84 6.25
CA VAL A 171 7.42 -17.50 4.84
C VAL A 171 7.25 -15.99 4.63
N VAL A 172 6.79 -15.24 5.62
CA VAL A 172 6.66 -13.77 5.56
C VAL A 172 8.05 -13.14 5.44
N ALA A 173 8.98 -13.50 6.31
CA ALA A 173 10.36 -13.02 6.24
C ALA A 173 11.01 -13.39 4.89
N ARG A 174 10.81 -14.65 4.43
CA ARG A 174 11.31 -15.07 3.11
C ARG A 174 10.70 -14.27 1.95
N ALA A 175 9.43 -13.88 2.05
CA ALA A 175 8.78 -13.08 1.03
C ALA A 175 9.33 -11.64 0.99
N LEU A 176 9.57 -11.02 2.15
CA LEU A 176 10.19 -9.69 2.25
C LEU A 176 11.61 -9.70 1.67
N VAL A 177 12.46 -10.59 2.16
CA VAL A 177 13.85 -10.70 1.68
C VAL A 177 13.93 -11.12 0.21
N GLY A 178 13.13 -12.12 -0.20
CA GLY A 178 13.12 -12.62 -1.57
C GLY A 178 12.47 -11.68 -2.58
N GLY A 179 11.56 -10.82 -2.13
CA GLY A 179 10.91 -9.79 -2.94
C GLY A 179 11.76 -8.55 -3.14
N SER A 180 12.73 -8.31 -2.27
CA SER A 180 13.67 -7.21 -2.39
C SER A 180 14.77 -7.52 -3.42
N TYR A 181 15.16 -6.50 -4.18
CA TYR A 181 16.32 -6.58 -5.07
C TYR A 181 17.62 -6.34 -4.30
N ARG A 182 17.65 -5.31 -3.45
CA ARG A 182 18.78 -5.02 -2.59
C ARG A 182 18.83 -5.99 -1.41
N ARG A 183 20.02 -6.47 -1.11
CA ARG A 183 20.24 -7.36 0.03
C ARG A 183 20.46 -6.55 1.32
N GLY A 184 20.14 -7.14 2.48
CA GLY A 184 20.41 -6.54 3.80
C GLY A 184 19.50 -5.38 4.19
N VAL A 185 18.43 -5.11 3.45
CA VAL A 185 17.48 -4.02 3.75
C VAL A 185 16.54 -4.33 4.92
N TRP A 186 16.50 -5.58 5.35
CA TRP A 186 15.65 -6.05 6.43
C TRP A 186 16.51 -6.50 7.62
N PRO A 187 16.67 -5.67 8.67
CA PRO A 187 17.27 -6.11 9.93
C PRO A 187 16.50 -7.27 10.55
N GLN A 188 17.15 -8.09 11.36
CA GLN A 188 16.54 -9.30 11.90
C GLN A 188 15.34 -8.98 12.83
N ASP A 189 15.44 -7.93 13.62
CA ASP A 189 14.36 -7.46 14.51
C ASP A 189 13.12 -7.02 13.72
N GLU A 190 13.31 -6.40 12.55
CA GLU A 190 12.22 -6.08 11.63
C GLU A 190 11.55 -7.36 11.11
N LEU A 191 12.32 -8.32 10.62
CA LEU A 191 11.79 -9.60 10.14
C LEU A 191 11.04 -10.34 11.24
N ASP A 192 11.55 -10.33 12.48
CA ASP A 192 10.91 -10.97 13.61
C ASP A 192 9.60 -10.28 14.00
N ALA A 193 9.52 -8.97 13.91
CA ALA A 193 8.27 -8.24 14.13
C ALA A 193 7.19 -8.58 13.09
N TYR A 194 7.54 -8.68 11.79
CA TYR A 194 6.60 -9.12 10.76
C TYR A 194 6.16 -10.57 10.98
N ARG A 195 7.09 -11.46 11.32
CA ARG A 195 6.78 -12.86 11.64
C ARG A 195 5.84 -12.96 12.84
N ALA A 196 6.14 -12.27 13.93
CA ALA A 196 5.31 -12.25 15.14
C ALA A 196 3.88 -11.76 14.84
N ALA A 197 3.75 -10.71 14.03
CA ALA A 197 2.44 -10.20 13.63
C ALA A 197 1.62 -11.24 12.85
N PHE A 198 2.22 -11.93 11.88
CA PHE A 198 1.52 -12.91 11.04
C PHE A 198 1.33 -14.28 11.70
N ALA A 199 2.13 -14.63 12.72
CA ALA A 199 1.94 -15.82 13.53
C ALA A 199 0.70 -15.74 14.43
N ARG A 200 0.17 -14.54 14.69
CA ARG A 200 -1.05 -14.35 15.50
C ARG A 200 -2.26 -14.96 14.79
N PRO A 201 -3.17 -15.61 15.55
CA PRO A 201 -4.36 -16.27 14.99
C PRO A 201 -5.19 -15.32 14.11
N GLY A 202 -5.62 -15.81 12.96
CA GLY A 202 -6.49 -15.09 12.04
C GLY A 202 -5.79 -14.11 11.08
N ARG A 203 -4.55 -13.67 11.34
CA ARG A 203 -3.86 -12.66 10.52
C ARG A 203 -3.60 -13.14 9.08
N ALA A 204 -3.07 -14.34 8.93
CA ALA A 204 -2.89 -14.95 7.60
C ALA A 204 -4.19 -15.05 6.81
N LYS A 205 -5.29 -15.47 7.48
CA LYS A 205 -6.61 -15.56 6.86
C LYS A 205 -7.14 -14.19 6.42
N ALA A 206 -6.96 -13.17 7.25
CA ALA A 206 -7.38 -11.80 6.95
C ALA A 206 -6.62 -11.24 5.74
N ALA A 207 -5.29 -11.33 5.74
CA ALA A 207 -4.44 -10.84 4.66
C ALA A 207 -4.74 -11.55 3.31
N ILE A 208 -4.90 -12.88 3.33
CA ILE A 208 -5.31 -13.65 2.14
C ILE A 208 -6.74 -13.28 1.72
N GLY A 209 -7.58 -12.90 2.66
CA GLY A 209 -8.95 -12.44 2.42
C GLY A 209 -9.05 -11.29 1.42
N TRP A 210 -8.07 -10.39 1.37
CA TRP A 210 -7.98 -9.30 0.41
C TRP A 210 -7.87 -9.83 -1.03
N TYR A 211 -6.96 -10.79 -1.25
CA TYR A 211 -6.78 -11.42 -2.56
C TYR A 211 -8.03 -12.17 -3.01
N ARG A 212 -8.66 -12.90 -2.10
CA ARG A 212 -9.92 -13.61 -2.40
C ARG A 212 -11.07 -12.67 -2.72
N ALA A 213 -11.19 -11.57 -1.99
CA ALA A 213 -12.22 -10.56 -2.25
C ALA A 213 -12.01 -9.90 -3.62
N ALA A 214 -10.79 -9.49 -3.94
CA ALA A 214 -10.46 -8.90 -5.24
C ALA A 214 -10.66 -9.88 -6.39
N PHE A 215 -10.27 -11.15 -6.22
CA PHE A 215 -10.47 -12.18 -7.24
C PHE A 215 -11.96 -12.41 -7.52
N ARG A 216 -12.77 -12.55 -6.47
CA ARG A 216 -14.24 -12.66 -6.62
C ARG A 216 -14.84 -11.44 -7.30
N GLN A 217 -14.36 -10.25 -6.97
CA GLN A 217 -14.81 -9.02 -7.61
C GLN A 217 -14.44 -8.96 -9.10
N ALA A 218 -13.24 -9.43 -9.47
CA ALA A 218 -12.80 -9.49 -10.86
C ALA A 218 -13.61 -10.45 -11.74
N LEU A 219 -14.21 -11.48 -11.14
CA LEU A 219 -15.09 -12.45 -11.81
C LEU A 219 -16.53 -11.94 -11.99
N ARG A 220 -16.94 -10.91 -11.25
CA ARG A 220 -18.30 -10.35 -11.39
C ARG A 220 -18.45 -9.60 -12.71
N PRO A 221 -19.61 -9.71 -13.39
CA PRO A 221 -19.89 -8.92 -14.56
C PRO A 221 -19.69 -7.43 -14.25
N ARG A 222 -18.91 -6.74 -15.07
CA ARG A 222 -18.76 -5.28 -14.92
C ARG A 222 -20.10 -4.62 -15.19
N ARG A 223 -20.66 -3.93 -14.22
CA ARG A 223 -21.78 -3.03 -14.47
C ARG A 223 -21.37 -2.02 -15.53
N ARG A 224 -22.20 -1.85 -16.57
CA ARG A 224 -22.03 -0.80 -17.58
C ARG A 224 -22.06 0.56 -16.87
N GLY A 225 -20.90 1.16 -16.67
CA GLY A 225 -20.72 2.49 -16.10
C GLY A 225 -19.35 3.01 -16.50
N ARG A 226 -19.24 4.33 -16.66
CA ARG A 226 -17.94 4.96 -16.95
C ARG A 226 -17.01 4.71 -15.77
N ALA A 227 -15.86 4.09 -16.00
CA ALA A 227 -14.85 3.92 -14.96
C ALA A 227 -14.50 5.29 -14.37
N ARG A 228 -14.58 5.44 -13.05
CA ARG A 228 -14.17 6.67 -12.37
C ARG A 228 -12.66 6.83 -12.53
N ARG A 229 -12.23 7.99 -12.97
CA ARG A 229 -10.83 8.32 -13.22
C ARG A 229 -10.30 9.19 -12.10
N VAL A 230 -9.02 9.06 -11.81
CA VAL A 230 -8.33 9.83 -10.77
C VAL A 230 -8.01 11.22 -11.29
N SER A 231 -8.50 12.24 -10.59
CA SER A 231 -8.23 13.66 -10.87
C SER A 231 -7.11 14.24 -10.00
N ALA A 232 -6.84 13.64 -8.84
CA ALA A 232 -5.79 14.08 -7.94
C ALA A 232 -4.40 14.04 -8.61
N PRO A 233 -3.54 15.07 -8.43
CA PRO A 233 -2.16 15.03 -8.88
C PRO A 233 -1.48 13.74 -8.44
N THR A 234 -0.81 13.04 -9.35
CA THR A 234 -0.34 11.68 -9.13
C THR A 234 1.17 11.57 -9.33
N LEU A 235 1.86 11.03 -8.32
CA LEU A 235 3.26 10.58 -8.39
C LEU A 235 3.30 9.06 -8.36
N ILE A 236 4.10 8.44 -9.22
CA ILE A 236 4.38 7.01 -9.20
C ILE A 236 5.88 6.82 -8.98
N LEU A 237 6.23 6.13 -7.90
CA LEU A 237 7.59 5.70 -7.61
C LEU A 237 7.71 4.21 -7.89
N TRP A 238 8.70 3.82 -8.67
CA TRP A 238 8.78 2.44 -9.15
C TRP A 238 10.21 1.89 -9.09
N GLY A 239 10.40 0.82 -8.33
CA GLY A 239 11.63 0.05 -8.36
C GLY A 239 11.71 -0.79 -9.63
N ALA A 240 12.68 -0.48 -10.49
CA ALA A 240 12.76 -1.08 -11.83
C ALA A 240 13.07 -2.59 -11.81
N ARG A 241 13.55 -3.11 -10.68
CA ARG A 241 13.85 -4.53 -10.44
C ARG A 241 12.73 -5.29 -9.74
N ASP A 242 11.50 -4.76 -9.78
CA ASP A 242 10.34 -5.42 -9.19
C ASP A 242 10.14 -6.83 -9.78
N ARG A 243 10.07 -7.83 -8.89
CA ARG A 243 9.90 -9.24 -9.26
C ARG A 243 8.44 -9.65 -9.45
N PHE A 244 7.51 -8.84 -8.92
CA PHE A 244 6.08 -9.14 -8.92
C PHE A 244 5.32 -8.38 -10.02
N LEU A 245 5.77 -7.16 -10.32
CA LEU A 245 5.06 -6.24 -11.22
C LEU A 245 5.99 -5.76 -12.33
N ASP A 246 5.48 -5.81 -13.57
CA ASP A 246 6.22 -5.33 -14.73
C ASP A 246 6.14 -3.80 -14.85
N ARG A 247 7.25 -3.14 -15.18
CA ARG A 247 7.31 -1.70 -15.41
C ARG A 247 6.35 -1.22 -16.50
N ALA A 248 5.99 -2.08 -17.44
CA ALA A 248 5.01 -1.79 -18.48
C ALA A 248 3.61 -1.42 -17.92
N LEU A 249 3.32 -1.78 -16.66
CA LEU A 249 2.07 -1.45 -15.97
C LEU A 249 1.89 0.05 -15.70
N VAL A 250 2.95 0.83 -15.81
CA VAL A 250 2.95 2.29 -15.59
C VAL A 250 3.34 3.07 -16.86
N GLU A 251 3.25 2.45 -18.02
CA GLU A 251 3.39 3.14 -19.29
C GLU A 251 2.27 4.18 -19.50
N PRO A 252 2.54 5.31 -20.18
CA PRO A 252 1.55 6.37 -20.39
C PRO A 252 0.26 5.88 -21.06
N SER A 253 0.34 4.90 -21.96
CA SER A 253 -0.81 4.29 -22.63
C SER A 253 -1.73 3.53 -21.66
N VAL A 254 -1.16 2.95 -20.61
CA VAL A 254 -1.87 2.22 -19.55
C VAL A 254 -2.48 3.19 -18.56
N LEU A 255 -1.70 4.16 -18.09
CA LEU A 255 -2.12 5.13 -17.06
C LEU A 255 -3.25 6.05 -17.54
N ARG A 256 -3.27 6.45 -18.81
CA ARG A 256 -4.35 7.28 -19.41
C ARG A 256 -5.76 6.71 -19.21
N ARG A 257 -5.89 5.40 -19.00
CA ARG A 257 -7.19 4.77 -18.74
C ARG A 257 -7.70 4.99 -17.32
N ALA A 258 -6.80 5.20 -16.37
CA ALA A 258 -7.10 5.35 -14.95
C ALA A 258 -7.14 6.82 -14.50
N LEU A 259 -6.49 7.70 -15.23
CA LEU A 259 -6.36 9.12 -14.91
C LEU A 259 -7.40 9.95 -15.65
N ALA A 260 -7.85 11.04 -15.04
CA ALA A 260 -8.71 12.03 -15.68
C ALA A 260 -7.95 12.73 -16.82
N GLU A 261 -8.70 13.28 -17.75
CA GLU A 261 -8.13 14.09 -18.83
C GLU A 261 -7.35 15.27 -18.24
N GLY A 262 -6.15 15.52 -18.76
CA GLY A 262 -5.24 16.55 -18.25
C GLY A 262 -4.41 16.13 -17.02
N ASN A 263 -4.73 15.02 -16.34
CA ASN A 263 -3.90 14.52 -15.25
C ASN A 263 -2.73 13.69 -15.81
N VAL A 264 -1.56 14.30 -15.89
CA VAL A 264 -0.31 13.66 -16.31
C VAL A 264 0.49 13.28 -15.07
N PRO A 265 0.65 11.99 -14.77
CA PRO A 265 1.38 11.56 -13.59
C PRO A 265 2.89 11.78 -13.77
N LYS A 266 3.57 12.13 -12.68
CA LYS A 266 5.03 12.03 -12.63
C LYS A 266 5.39 10.58 -12.32
N VAL A 267 6.18 9.93 -13.17
CA VAL A 267 6.69 8.56 -12.95
C VAL A 267 8.21 8.64 -12.74
N VAL A 268 8.67 8.08 -11.62
CA VAL A 268 10.09 8.02 -11.26
C VAL A 268 10.50 6.57 -11.10
N PHE A 269 11.45 6.12 -11.90
CA PHE A 269 12.06 4.80 -11.75
C PHE A 269 13.32 4.89 -10.89
N VAL A 270 13.49 3.89 -10.00
CA VAL A 270 14.71 3.66 -9.24
C VAL A 270 15.31 2.35 -9.75
N GLU A 271 16.37 2.48 -10.56
CA GLU A 271 16.88 1.38 -11.38
C GLU A 271 17.49 0.22 -10.57
N ASP A 272 17.97 0.49 -9.37
CA ASP A 272 18.65 -0.45 -8.48
C ASP A 272 17.82 -0.87 -7.25
N ALA A 273 16.48 -0.74 -7.34
CA ALA A 273 15.55 -1.15 -6.30
C ALA A 273 14.44 -2.04 -6.84
N GLY A 274 13.88 -2.88 -5.98
CA GLY A 274 12.82 -3.84 -6.28
C GLY A 274 11.46 -3.42 -5.77
N HIS A 275 10.69 -4.40 -5.30
CA HIS A 275 9.29 -4.22 -4.93
C HIS A 275 9.10 -3.37 -3.67
N PHE A 276 9.89 -3.61 -2.64
CA PHE A 276 9.77 -2.89 -1.37
C PHE A 276 10.57 -1.59 -1.38
N LEU A 277 10.30 -0.75 -2.38
CA LEU A 277 11.08 0.43 -2.73
C LEU A 277 11.29 1.38 -1.55
N GLN A 278 10.28 1.58 -0.70
CA GLN A 278 10.34 2.44 0.48
C GLN A 278 11.33 1.95 1.55
N ASN A 279 11.69 0.66 1.52
CA ASN A 279 12.67 0.04 2.38
C ASN A 279 14.02 -0.17 1.66
N GLU A 280 14.00 -0.36 0.34
CA GLU A 280 15.20 -0.61 -0.45
C GLU A 280 15.97 0.66 -0.81
N ALA A 281 15.27 1.77 -1.00
CA ALA A 281 15.85 3.07 -1.35
C ALA A 281 15.18 4.20 -0.57
N PRO A 282 15.23 4.17 0.79
CA PRO A 282 14.46 5.07 1.64
C PRO A 282 14.80 6.54 1.40
N GLU A 283 16.06 6.90 1.24
CA GLU A 283 16.49 8.28 0.99
C GLU A 283 15.91 8.81 -0.32
N ARG A 284 15.96 8.00 -1.38
CA ARG A 284 15.42 8.39 -2.69
C ARG A 284 13.90 8.57 -2.64
N VAL A 285 13.20 7.68 -1.93
CA VAL A 285 11.75 7.80 -1.73
C VAL A 285 11.41 9.04 -0.92
N ASN A 286 12.14 9.30 0.17
CA ASN A 286 11.95 10.48 1.01
C ASN A 286 12.14 11.77 0.22
N ASP A 287 13.22 11.88 -0.57
CA ASP A 287 13.50 13.03 -1.40
C ASP A 287 12.41 13.30 -2.44
N GLU A 288 11.93 12.26 -3.10
CA GLU A 288 10.86 12.41 -4.09
C GLU A 288 9.52 12.77 -3.42
N LEU A 289 9.20 12.20 -2.26
CA LEU A 289 8.01 12.54 -1.49
C LEU A 289 8.05 14.00 -1.04
N VAL A 290 9.10 14.41 -0.33
CA VAL A 290 9.22 15.78 0.20
C VAL A 290 9.22 16.80 -0.94
N ARG A 291 9.96 16.54 -2.03
CA ARG A 291 9.98 17.41 -3.21
C ARG A 291 8.61 17.51 -3.89
N TRP A 292 7.90 16.40 -4.00
CA TRP A 292 6.57 16.37 -4.61
C TRP A 292 5.52 17.08 -3.76
N LEU A 293 5.57 16.91 -2.45
CA LEU A 293 4.64 17.53 -1.51
C LEU A 293 4.91 19.03 -1.32
N GLY A 294 6.18 19.43 -1.29
CA GLY A 294 6.59 20.83 -1.17
C GLY A 294 6.30 21.70 -2.40
N ARG A 295 5.85 21.15 -3.50
CA ARG A 295 5.37 21.88 -4.68
C ARG A 295 3.88 22.20 -4.48
N ALA A 296 3.61 23.31 -3.78
CA ALA A 296 2.30 23.96 -3.82
C ALA A 296 2.21 24.83 -5.05
#